data_2d499254831304c57fb059e0ec847a06
#
_entry.id   2d499254831304c57fb059e0ec847a06
#
_cell.length_a   1.000
_cell.length_b   1.000
_cell.length_c   1.000
_cell.angle_alpha   90.00
_cell.angle_beta   90.00
_cell.angle_gamma   90.00
#
_symmetry.space_group_name_H-M   'P 1'
#
loop_
_entity.id
_entity.type
_entity.pdbx_description
1 polymer ?
#
loop_
_entity_poly.entity_id
_entity_poly.type
_entity_poly.pdbx_seq_one_letter_code
_entity_poly.pdbx_strand_id
1 'polypeptide(L)'
;GNFLAALSAYGKKTAFLANENPNETILGLVQMVEGYGDVYTDDLPITRDPPFEYLADMTEIQRTMLKAYIADKQKELKDLVADPENPTAVELMSYMRTRYEIDNSYSAQDMRIIAGVRYSINVRYAINTADYIFVENAGMRLITSIMENKLAGINVNRAYKREYGTDYAAHILGYVGLMTQEEYEKYSLLKYSTDAYVGKDGVEYAFETYLHGKDGTVQE
;
A
#
# COMPACT_ATOMS: atom_id res chain seq x y z
N GLY A 1 6.26 -20.22 -1.97
CA GLY A 1 5.45 -19.23 -1.24
C GLY A 1 5.93 -17.83 -1.60
N ASN A 2 5.00 -16.95 -1.90
CA ASN A 2 5.32 -15.56 -2.20
C ASN A 2 5.59 -14.83 -0.89
N PHE A 3 6.51 -13.86 -0.90
CA PHE A 3 6.82 -13.05 0.26
C PHE A 3 6.35 -11.62 0.03
N LEU A 4 5.81 -11.01 1.07
CA LEU A 4 5.46 -9.59 1.09
C LEU A 4 6.45 -8.87 1.99
N ALA A 5 7.03 -7.77 1.49
CA ALA A 5 7.72 -6.82 2.34
C ALA A 5 6.70 -5.73 2.69
N ALA A 6 6.23 -5.73 3.92
CA ALA A 6 5.25 -4.78 4.41
C ALA A 6 5.93 -3.73 5.29
N LEU A 7 5.59 -2.46 5.05
CA LEU A 7 5.91 -1.39 5.98
C LEU A 7 4.81 -1.36 7.06
N SER A 8 5.15 -1.83 8.25
CA SER A 8 4.22 -1.76 9.39
C SER A 8 3.91 -0.32 9.76
N ALA A 9 2.68 0.08 9.57
CA ALA A 9 2.15 1.38 9.99
C ALA A 9 1.37 1.23 11.30
N TYR A 10 2.04 0.91 12.40
CA TYR A 10 1.39 0.85 13.71
C TYR A 10 1.35 2.24 14.37
N GLY A 11 0.14 2.81 14.50
CA GLY A 11 -0.11 4.06 15.20
C GLY A 11 0.30 5.33 14.42
N LYS A 12 0.02 6.50 15.00
CA LYS A 12 0.30 7.83 14.40
C LYS A 12 1.79 8.13 14.13
N LYS A 13 2.69 7.27 14.60
CA LYS A 13 4.12 7.30 14.31
C LYS A 13 4.53 5.87 13.98
N THR A 14 4.66 5.55 12.72
CA THR A 14 5.27 4.31 12.29
C THR A 14 6.72 4.29 12.76
N ALA A 15 7.21 3.17 13.28
CA ALA A 15 8.61 3.02 13.67
C ALA A 15 9.57 3.40 12.53
N PHE A 16 9.13 3.18 11.29
CA PHE A 16 9.81 3.58 10.07
C PHE A 16 9.94 5.12 9.92
N LEU A 17 8.85 5.88 10.20
CA LEU A 17 8.88 7.34 10.13
C LEU A 17 9.49 7.99 11.38
N ALA A 18 9.86 7.22 12.39
CA ALA A 18 10.58 7.67 13.58
C ALA A 18 12.11 7.66 13.42
N ASN A 19 12.63 7.25 12.26
CA ASN A 19 14.05 7.36 11.92
C ASN A 19 14.47 8.85 11.88
N GLU A 20 15.75 9.11 12.10
CA GLU A 20 16.32 10.48 12.07
C GLU A 20 16.06 11.19 10.73
N ASN A 21 16.13 10.43 9.62
CA ASN A 21 15.79 10.95 8.29
C ASN A 21 14.88 9.95 7.54
N PRO A 22 13.56 10.01 7.73
CA PRO A 22 12.64 9.08 7.08
C PRO A 22 12.59 9.23 5.55
N ASN A 23 12.88 10.41 5.01
CA ASN A 23 12.89 10.65 3.57
C ASN A 23 14.06 9.95 2.89
N GLU A 24 15.24 10.01 3.48
CA GLU A 24 16.43 9.29 3.01
C GLU A 24 16.23 7.78 3.09
N THR A 25 15.62 7.30 4.17
CA THR A 25 15.31 5.88 4.33
C THR A 25 14.34 5.38 3.26
N ILE A 26 13.28 6.15 2.95
CA ILE A 26 12.33 5.83 1.87
C ILE A 26 13.07 5.73 0.53
N LEU A 27 13.87 6.73 0.20
CA LEU A 27 14.58 6.76 -1.07
C LEU A 27 15.57 5.60 -1.20
N GLY A 28 16.34 5.32 -0.14
CA GLY A 28 17.26 4.19 -0.10
C GLY A 28 16.55 2.85 -0.27
N LEU A 29 15.37 2.68 0.33
CA LEU A 29 14.55 1.49 0.14
C LEU A 29 14.04 1.34 -1.29
N VAL A 30 13.53 2.42 -1.89
CA VAL A 30 13.06 2.38 -3.28
C VAL A 30 14.22 2.03 -4.22
N GLN A 31 15.38 2.66 -4.04
CA GLN A 31 16.58 2.35 -4.83
C GLN A 31 17.02 0.89 -4.66
N MET A 32 16.92 0.35 -3.46
CA MET A 32 17.21 -1.07 -3.19
C MET A 32 16.24 -1.98 -3.92
N VAL A 33 14.93 -1.72 -3.84
CA VAL A 33 13.88 -2.49 -4.53
C VAL A 33 14.11 -2.49 -6.04
N GLU A 34 14.28 -1.31 -6.64
CA GLU A 34 14.51 -1.16 -8.07
C GLU A 34 15.85 -1.79 -8.50
N GLY A 35 16.89 -1.67 -7.67
CA GLY A 35 18.22 -2.27 -7.92
C GLY A 35 18.19 -3.80 -7.96
N TYR A 36 17.25 -4.43 -7.28
CA TYR A 36 17.03 -5.88 -7.34
C TYR A 36 16.03 -6.30 -8.43
N GLY A 37 15.43 -5.33 -9.13
CA GLY A 37 14.44 -5.58 -10.19
C GLY A 37 13.04 -5.86 -9.66
N ASP A 38 12.79 -5.60 -8.38
CA ASP A 38 11.47 -5.66 -7.77
C ASP A 38 10.70 -4.35 -8.00
N VAL A 39 9.40 -4.36 -7.77
CA VAL A 39 8.52 -3.20 -7.94
C VAL A 39 7.87 -2.86 -6.61
N TYR A 40 7.95 -1.59 -6.21
CA TYR A 40 7.25 -1.12 -5.02
C TYR A 40 5.87 -0.53 -5.35
N THR A 41 4.99 -0.53 -4.36
CA THR A 41 3.64 0.02 -4.47
C THR A 41 3.67 1.54 -4.37
N ASP A 42 3.13 2.22 -5.36
CA ASP A 42 2.97 3.67 -5.40
C ASP A 42 1.54 4.01 -5.81
N ASP A 43 0.73 4.39 -4.83
CA ASP A 43 -0.70 4.68 -5.04
C ASP A 43 -0.96 6.15 -5.43
N LEU A 44 0.05 7.03 -5.44
CA LEU A 44 -0.12 8.45 -5.78
C LEU A 44 -0.36 8.62 -7.29
N PRO A 45 -1.56 9.05 -7.72
CA PRO A 45 -1.91 9.10 -9.13
C PRO A 45 -1.40 10.38 -9.82
N ILE A 46 -0.10 10.63 -9.72
CA ILE A 46 0.61 11.74 -10.35
C ILE A 46 1.80 11.17 -11.13
N THR A 47 2.14 11.77 -12.26
CA THR A 47 3.29 11.38 -13.09
C THR A 47 4.57 11.30 -12.27
N ARG A 48 5.46 10.35 -12.62
CA ARG A 48 6.71 10.15 -11.90
C ARG A 48 7.74 11.24 -12.20
N ASP A 49 7.71 11.74 -13.42
CA ASP A 49 8.61 12.77 -13.91
C ASP A 49 7.88 14.11 -14.12
N PRO A 50 8.55 15.25 -13.91
CA PRO A 50 7.99 16.55 -14.27
C PRO A 50 7.78 16.69 -15.80
N PRO A 51 6.76 17.45 -16.22
CA PRO A 51 5.79 18.18 -15.38
C PRO A 51 4.86 17.24 -14.64
N PHE A 52 4.57 17.56 -13.37
CA PHE A 52 3.65 16.76 -12.57
C PHE A 52 2.22 16.97 -13.02
N GLU A 53 1.59 15.89 -13.45
CA GLU A 53 0.20 15.86 -13.91
C GLU A 53 -0.51 14.67 -13.28
N TYR A 54 -1.82 14.78 -13.10
CA TYR A 54 -2.63 13.64 -12.68
C TYR A 54 -2.68 12.60 -13.81
N LEU A 55 -2.61 11.32 -13.46
CA LEU A 55 -2.66 10.23 -14.42
C LEU A 55 -4.02 10.23 -15.14
N ALA A 56 -4.01 10.16 -16.48
CA ALA A 56 -5.22 10.14 -17.29
C ALA A 56 -6.01 8.84 -17.11
N ASP A 57 -5.33 7.73 -16.86
CA ASP A 57 -5.85 6.38 -16.68
C ASP A 57 -6.07 6.00 -15.21
N MET A 58 -6.24 7.00 -14.35
CA MET A 58 -6.49 6.83 -12.91
C MET A 58 -7.69 5.91 -12.68
N THR A 59 -7.48 4.85 -11.91
CA THR A 59 -8.56 3.94 -11.51
C THR A 59 -9.58 4.64 -10.61
N GLU A 60 -10.79 4.09 -10.51
CA GLU A 60 -11.83 4.65 -9.64
C GLU A 60 -11.40 4.62 -8.16
N ILE A 61 -10.67 3.59 -7.76
CA ILE A 61 -10.10 3.47 -6.40
C ILE A 61 -9.10 4.60 -6.14
N GLN A 62 -8.16 4.81 -7.06
CA GLN A 62 -7.17 5.90 -6.93
C GLN A 62 -7.84 7.27 -6.88
N ARG A 63 -8.87 7.49 -7.70
CA ARG A 63 -9.66 8.73 -7.71
C ARG A 63 -10.36 8.96 -6.37
N THR A 64 -10.96 7.93 -5.81
CA THR A 64 -11.64 7.98 -4.51
C THR A 64 -10.66 8.25 -3.39
N MET A 65 -9.53 7.57 -3.37
CA MET A 65 -8.46 7.77 -2.38
C MET A 65 -7.89 9.18 -2.45
N LEU A 66 -7.63 9.70 -3.65
CA LEU A 66 -7.11 11.05 -3.86
C LEU A 66 -8.09 12.11 -3.33
N LYS A 67 -9.37 11.99 -3.66
CA LYS A 67 -10.41 12.89 -3.16
C LYS A 67 -10.50 12.86 -1.64
N ALA A 68 -10.49 11.68 -1.04
CA ALA A 68 -10.50 11.52 0.41
C ALA A 68 -9.27 12.16 1.06
N TYR A 69 -8.08 11.98 0.47
CA TYR A 69 -6.85 12.61 0.94
C TYR A 69 -6.92 14.14 0.88
N ILE A 70 -7.35 14.70 -0.24
CA ILE A 70 -7.50 16.16 -0.42
C ILE A 70 -8.51 16.70 0.60
N ALA A 71 -9.67 16.04 0.78
CA ALA A 71 -10.68 16.46 1.74
C ALA A 71 -10.16 16.45 3.19
N ASP A 72 -9.39 15.45 3.58
CA ASP A 72 -8.75 15.38 4.92
C ASP A 72 -7.71 16.51 5.10
N LYS A 73 -7.04 16.94 4.05
CA LYS A 73 -6.00 17.97 4.08
C LYS A 73 -6.48 19.38 3.70
N GLN A 74 -7.76 19.55 3.45
CA GLN A 74 -8.34 20.80 2.95
C GLN A 74 -8.00 22.02 3.81
N LYS A 75 -7.96 21.87 5.14
CA LYS A 75 -7.59 22.96 6.05
C LYS A 75 -6.15 23.43 5.87
N GLU A 76 -5.24 22.49 5.61
CA GLU A 76 -3.81 22.78 5.39
C GLU A 76 -3.58 23.33 3.98
N LEU A 77 -4.33 22.84 2.99
CA LEU A 77 -4.28 23.28 1.60
C LEU A 77 -4.80 24.71 1.41
N LYS A 78 -5.76 25.14 2.23
CA LYS A 78 -6.45 26.44 2.10
C LYS A 78 -5.51 27.65 2.03
N ASP A 79 -4.40 27.59 2.73
CA ASP A 79 -3.42 28.67 2.79
C ASP A 79 -2.31 28.54 1.74
N LEU A 80 -2.28 27.46 0.98
CA LEU A 80 -1.17 27.11 0.08
C LEU A 80 -1.57 27.01 -1.39
N VAL A 81 -2.85 26.80 -1.69
CA VAL A 81 -3.32 26.58 -3.07
C VAL A 81 -4.56 27.45 -3.38
N ALA A 82 -4.76 27.74 -4.66
CA ALA A 82 -5.86 28.59 -5.09
C ALA A 82 -7.25 27.94 -4.92
N ASP A 83 -7.35 26.64 -5.18
CA ASP A 83 -8.55 25.83 -4.99
C ASP A 83 -8.24 24.63 -4.11
N PRO A 84 -8.53 24.71 -2.80
CA PRO A 84 -8.24 23.61 -1.85
C PRO A 84 -9.06 22.33 -2.07
N GLU A 85 -10.15 22.42 -2.84
CA GLU A 85 -10.99 21.27 -3.16
C GLU A 85 -10.46 20.51 -4.39
N ASN A 86 -9.84 21.25 -5.32
CA ASN A 86 -9.32 20.71 -6.57
C ASN A 86 -7.91 21.25 -6.88
N PRO A 87 -6.92 20.99 -6.03
CA PRO A 87 -5.56 21.45 -6.30
C PRO A 87 -5.01 20.81 -7.57
N THR A 88 -4.22 21.54 -8.32
CA THR A 88 -3.45 20.97 -9.41
C THR A 88 -2.41 19.96 -8.88
N ALA A 89 -1.95 19.06 -9.75
CA ALA A 89 -0.91 18.08 -9.35
C ALA A 89 0.38 18.78 -8.85
N VAL A 90 0.76 19.90 -9.46
CA VAL A 90 1.92 20.70 -9.04
C VAL A 90 1.73 21.32 -7.66
N GLU A 91 0.56 21.90 -7.39
CA GLU A 91 0.22 22.46 -6.08
C GLU A 91 0.20 21.37 -5.01
N LEU A 92 -0.40 20.21 -5.32
CA LEU A 92 -0.44 19.08 -4.40
C LEU A 92 0.97 18.55 -4.11
N MET A 93 1.84 18.46 -5.10
CA MET A 93 3.24 18.06 -4.91
C MET A 93 4.03 19.07 -4.07
N SER A 94 3.79 20.37 -4.27
CA SER A 94 4.38 21.43 -3.46
C SER A 94 3.93 21.36 -2.00
N TYR A 95 2.63 21.13 -1.77
CA TYR A 95 2.07 20.89 -0.46
C TYR A 95 2.71 19.65 0.21
N MET A 96 2.80 18.53 -0.51
CA MET A 96 3.42 17.31 0.02
C MET A 96 4.89 17.51 0.37
N ARG A 97 5.62 18.30 -0.42
CA ARG A 97 7.01 18.65 -0.11
C ARG A 97 7.11 19.32 1.26
N THR A 98 6.28 20.33 1.49
CA THR A 98 6.25 21.06 2.77
C THR A 98 5.79 20.15 3.92
N ARG A 99 4.70 19.44 3.73
CA ARG A 99 4.11 18.59 4.75
C ARG A 99 5.03 17.44 5.21
N TYR A 100 5.75 16.87 4.28
CA TYR A 100 6.65 15.73 4.54
C TYR A 100 8.10 16.18 4.78
N GLU A 101 8.33 17.49 4.89
CA GLU A 101 9.65 18.09 5.16
C GLU A 101 10.71 17.56 4.17
N ILE A 102 10.34 17.50 2.87
CA ILE A 102 11.24 17.03 1.83
C ILE A 102 12.15 18.19 1.43
N ASP A 103 13.44 18.07 1.75
CA ASP A 103 14.42 19.12 1.50
C ASP A 103 14.54 19.47 0.00
N ASN A 104 14.91 20.73 -0.27
CA ASN A 104 15.05 21.23 -1.63
C ASN A 104 16.27 20.67 -2.39
N SER A 105 17.18 19.98 -1.69
CA SER A 105 18.31 19.29 -2.31
C SER A 105 17.90 18.02 -3.06
N TYR A 106 16.74 17.43 -2.73
CA TYR A 106 16.23 16.29 -3.48
C TYR A 106 15.78 16.70 -4.88
N SER A 107 16.09 15.85 -5.86
CA SER A 107 15.60 16.02 -7.24
C SER A 107 14.08 15.99 -7.28
N ALA A 108 13.47 16.46 -8.37
CA ALA A 108 12.04 16.40 -8.56
C ALA A 108 11.52 14.95 -8.56
N GLN A 109 12.29 14.02 -9.11
CA GLN A 109 11.96 12.59 -9.09
C GLN A 109 12.03 12.00 -7.69
N ASP A 110 13.12 12.26 -6.94
CA ASP A 110 13.27 11.78 -5.56
C ASP A 110 12.15 12.32 -4.68
N MET A 111 11.83 13.61 -4.82
CA MET A 111 10.71 14.24 -4.12
C MET A 111 9.40 13.53 -4.44
N ARG A 112 9.15 13.21 -5.71
CA ARG A 112 7.94 12.48 -6.13
C ARG A 112 7.88 11.06 -5.55
N ILE A 113 9.01 10.35 -5.52
CA ILE A 113 9.12 9.01 -4.93
C ILE A 113 8.77 9.06 -3.44
N ILE A 114 9.43 9.97 -2.70
CA ILE A 114 9.19 10.14 -1.25
C ILE A 114 7.72 10.50 -0.98
N ALA A 115 7.18 11.46 -1.73
CA ALA A 115 5.79 11.87 -1.59
C ALA A 115 4.81 10.72 -1.89
N GLY A 116 5.09 9.90 -2.90
CA GLY A 116 4.29 8.74 -3.29
C GLY A 116 4.20 7.70 -2.18
N VAL A 117 5.34 7.29 -1.62
CA VAL A 117 5.36 6.32 -0.50
C VAL A 117 4.63 6.88 0.73
N ARG A 118 4.89 8.14 1.09
CA ARG A 118 4.20 8.77 2.23
C ARG A 118 2.71 8.94 2.02
N TYR A 119 2.29 9.26 0.79
CA TYR A 119 0.88 9.31 0.41
C TYR A 119 0.25 7.92 0.56
N SER A 120 0.87 6.88 0.00
CA SER A 120 0.37 5.50 0.07
C SER A 120 0.19 5.03 1.51
N ILE A 121 1.15 5.32 2.40
CA ILE A 121 1.03 5.03 3.83
C ILE A 121 -0.18 5.78 4.43
N ASN A 122 -0.36 7.08 4.10
CA ASN A 122 -1.44 7.88 4.65
C ASN A 122 -2.82 7.39 4.22
N VAL A 123 -3.01 7.12 2.92
CA VAL A 123 -4.34 6.70 2.42
C VAL A 123 -4.70 5.30 2.89
N ARG A 124 -3.74 4.40 3.00
CA ARG A 124 -3.97 3.06 3.56
C ARG A 124 -4.36 3.12 5.03
N TYR A 125 -3.68 3.92 5.81
CA TYR A 125 -4.01 4.13 7.23
C TYR A 125 -5.39 4.75 7.43
N ALA A 126 -5.83 5.65 6.54
CA ALA A 126 -7.14 6.29 6.63
C ALA A 126 -8.30 5.35 6.27
N ILE A 127 -8.05 4.35 5.42
CA ILE A 127 -9.08 3.42 4.93
C ILE A 127 -9.12 2.16 5.77
N ASN A 128 -7.97 1.66 6.19
CA ASN A 128 -7.84 0.41 6.94
C ASN A 128 -6.61 0.48 7.84
N THR A 129 -6.68 -0.10 9.02
CA THR A 129 -5.53 -0.25 9.93
C THR A 129 -4.53 -1.32 9.49
N ALA A 130 -4.69 -1.86 8.28
CA ALA A 130 -3.80 -2.85 7.72
C ALA A 130 -2.43 -2.24 7.34
N ASP A 131 -1.40 -3.06 7.40
CA ASP A 131 -0.06 -2.69 7.00
C ASP A 131 -0.01 -2.25 5.53
N TYR A 132 0.81 -1.22 5.26
CA TYR A 132 1.11 -0.85 3.88
C TYR A 132 2.05 -1.88 3.26
N ILE A 133 1.58 -2.56 2.23
CA ILE A 133 2.40 -3.52 1.48
C ILE A 133 3.28 -2.74 0.51
N PHE A 134 4.56 -2.62 0.87
CA PHE A 134 5.53 -1.88 0.08
C PHE A 134 5.97 -2.64 -1.17
N VAL A 135 6.24 -3.95 -1.03
CA VAL A 135 6.60 -4.81 -2.16
C VAL A 135 5.80 -6.11 -2.09
N GLU A 136 5.05 -6.40 -3.15
CA GLU A 136 4.43 -7.71 -3.35
C GLU A 136 5.42 -8.64 -4.08
N ASN A 137 5.47 -9.90 -3.66
CA ASN A 137 6.34 -10.92 -4.26
C ASN A 137 7.84 -10.57 -4.23
N ALA A 138 8.30 -10.02 -3.11
CA ALA A 138 9.71 -9.65 -2.93
C ALA A 138 10.66 -10.80 -3.24
N GLY A 139 11.67 -10.51 -4.06
CA GLY A 139 12.72 -11.48 -4.42
C GLY A 139 13.59 -11.84 -3.21
N MET A 140 14.16 -13.06 -3.20
CA MET A 140 14.98 -13.54 -2.09
C MET A 140 16.17 -12.62 -1.77
N ARG A 141 16.77 -12.00 -2.79
CA ARG A 141 17.88 -11.06 -2.60
C ARG A 141 17.46 -9.81 -1.84
N LEU A 142 16.29 -9.25 -2.18
CA LEU A 142 15.72 -8.10 -1.49
C LEU A 142 15.40 -8.46 -0.04
N ILE A 143 14.75 -9.61 0.20
CA ILE A 143 14.42 -10.11 1.54
C ILE A 143 15.67 -10.22 2.39
N THR A 144 16.72 -10.85 1.89
CA THR A 144 18.00 -11.01 2.61
C THR A 144 18.58 -9.65 2.97
N SER A 145 18.62 -8.71 2.01
CA SER A 145 19.15 -7.37 2.23
C SER A 145 18.34 -6.59 3.29
N ILE A 146 17.00 -6.68 3.26
CA ILE A 146 16.14 -6.04 4.28
C ILE A 146 16.41 -6.62 5.66
N MET A 147 16.53 -7.94 5.77
CA MET A 147 16.78 -8.62 7.05
C MET A 147 18.18 -8.31 7.62
N GLU A 148 19.20 -8.24 6.78
CA GLU A 148 20.56 -7.90 7.16
C GLU A 148 20.68 -6.45 7.66
N ASN A 149 20.01 -5.52 6.99
CA ASN A 149 20.03 -4.09 7.36
C ASN A 149 19.16 -3.77 8.58
N LYS A 150 18.35 -4.71 9.07
CA LYS A 150 17.47 -4.55 10.26
C LYS A 150 16.69 -3.23 10.26
N LEU A 151 16.11 -2.87 9.13
CA LEU A 151 15.41 -1.61 8.96
C LEU A 151 14.16 -1.56 9.85
N ALA A 152 14.14 -0.63 10.79
CA ALA A 152 13.04 -0.51 11.75
C ALA A 152 11.73 -0.19 11.04
N GLY A 153 10.68 -0.94 11.38
CA GLY A 153 9.34 -0.75 10.81
C GLY A 153 9.09 -1.43 9.47
N ILE A 154 10.04 -2.27 9.00
CA ILE A 154 9.83 -3.12 7.83
C ILE A 154 9.74 -4.56 8.28
N ASN A 155 8.63 -5.21 7.92
CA ASN A 155 8.40 -6.61 8.20
C ASN A 155 8.36 -7.42 6.90
N VAL A 156 8.94 -8.61 6.92
CA VAL A 156 8.87 -9.56 5.81
C VAL A 156 7.91 -10.67 6.22
N ASN A 157 6.74 -10.69 5.59
CA ASN A 157 5.70 -11.65 5.89
C ASN A 157 5.53 -12.64 4.73
N ARG A 158 5.18 -13.88 5.05
CA ARG A 158 4.72 -14.83 4.03
C ARG A 158 3.30 -14.48 3.65
N ALA A 159 3.06 -14.40 2.34
CA ALA A 159 1.72 -14.28 1.79
C ALA A 159 1.40 -15.48 0.92
N TYR A 160 0.14 -15.84 0.91
CA TYR A 160 -0.40 -16.86 0.02
C TYR A 160 -1.25 -16.13 -1.03
N LYS A 161 -0.91 -16.33 -2.29
CA LYS A 161 -1.69 -15.84 -3.42
C LYS A 161 -2.36 -17.03 -4.08
N ARG A 162 -3.66 -16.93 -4.33
CA ARG A 162 -4.38 -17.91 -5.12
C ARG A 162 -3.99 -17.74 -6.59
N GLU A 163 -3.41 -18.76 -7.19
CA GLU A 163 -3.10 -18.80 -8.61
C GLU A 163 -3.99 -19.85 -9.27
N TYR A 164 -4.71 -19.45 -10.30
CA TYR A 164 -5.54 -20.34 -11.08
C TYR A 164 -4.71 -20.89 -12.24
N GLY A 165 -4.51 -22.20 -12.27
CA GLY A 165 -3.71 -22.88 -13.29
C GLY A 165 -4.41 -23.01 -14.65
N THR A 166 -5.52 -22.30 -14.87
CA THR A 166 -6.30 -22.33 -16.10
C THR A 166 -6.99 -21.01 -16.37
N ASP A 167 -7.03 -20.62 -17.63
CA ASP A 167 -7.79 -19.47 -18.11
C ASP A 167 -9.26 -19.81 -18.44
N TYR A 168 -9.61 -21.11 -18.33
CA TYR A 168 -10.95 -21.61 -18.64
C TYR A 168 -11.81 -21.74 -17.39
N ALA A 169 -13.13 -21.63 -17.59
CA ALA A 169 -14.14 -21.86 -16.54
C ALA A 169 -14.05 -20.87 -15.35
N ALA A 170 -13.55 -19.65 -15.56
CA ALA A 170 -13.41 -18.64 -14.50
C ALA A 170 -14.74 -18.38 -13.75
N HIS A 171 -15.88 -18.40 -14.46
CA HIS A 171 -17.22 -18.25 -13.89
C HIS A 171 -17.67 -19.46 -13.04
N ILE A 172 -17.06 -20.64 -13.24
CA ILE A 172 -17.33 -21.83 -12.43
C ILE A 172 -16.41 -21.84 -11.22
N LEU A 173 -15.13 -21.54 -11.43
CA LEU A 173 -14.13 -21.50 -10.35
C LEU A 173 -14.41 -20.35 -9.39
N GLY A 174 -14.79 -19.19 -9.90
CA GLY A 174 -14.99 -18.00 -9.11
C GLY A 174 -13.67 -17.28 -8.79
N TYR A 175 -13.70 -16.44 -7.79
CA TYR A 175 -12.52 -15.70 -7.32
C TYR A 175 -12.58 -15.46 -5.82
N VAL A 176 -11.44 -15.16 -5.24
CA VAL A 176 -11.30 -14.75 -3.83
C VAL A 176 -11.10 -13.24 -3.73
N GLY A 177 -11.58 -12.64 -2.65
CA GLY A 177 -11.42 -11.23 -2.38
C GLY A 177 -11.43 -10.95 -0.89
N LEU A 178 -10.99 -9.75 -0.48
CA LEU A 178 -11.06 -9.32 0.91
C LEU A 178 -12.50 -9.40 1.42
N MET A 179 -12.64 -9.86 2.66
CA MET A 179 -13.92 -10.00 3.34
C MET A 179 -14.57 -8.63 3.54
N THR A 180 -15.85 -8.53 3.22
CA THR A 180 -16.68 -7.35 3.53
C THR A 180 -17.17 -7.40 4.98
N GLN A 181 -17.69 -6.27 5.48
CA GLN A 181 -18.28 -6.22 6.82
C GLN A 181 -19.46 -7.20 6.99
N GLU A 182 -20.29 -7.34 5.97
CA GLU A 182 -21.42 -8.28 5.98
C GLU A 182 -20.97 -9.74 6.01
N GLU A 183 -19.92 -10.05 5.25
CA GLU A 183 -19.32 -11.38 5.25
C GLU A 183 -18.63 -11.68 6.58
N TYR A 184 -18.01 -10.66 7.22
CA TYR A 184 -17.42 -10.82 8.54
C TYR A 184 -18.47 -11.22 9.59
N GLU A 185 -19.66 -10.66 9.57
CA GLU A 185 -20.75 -11.06 10.46
C GLU A 185 -21.09 -12.55 10.30
N LYS A 186 -21.02 -13.07 9.06
CA LYS A 186 -21.26 -14.47 8.75
C LYS A 186 -20.12 -15.39 9.20
N TYR A 187 -18.87 -14.97 8.97
CA TYR A 187 -17.69 -15.82 9.16
C TYR A 187 -16.98 -15.61 10.50
N SER A 188 -17.32 -14.56 11.27
CA SER A 188 -16.73 -14.27 12.58
C SER A 188 -16.86 -15.43 13.58
N LEU A 189 -17.97 -16.16 13.55
CA LEU A 189 -18.18 -17.35 14.37
C LEU A 189 -17.24 -18.50 14.02
N LEU A 190 -16.67 -18.51 12.81
CA LEU A 190 -15.69 -19.47 12.35
C LEU A 190 -14.25 -19.02 12.62
N LYS A 191 -14.07 -17.89 13.35
CA LYS A 191 -12.77 -17.30 13.72
C LYS A 191 -11.94 -16.79 12.53
N TYR A 192 -12.60 -16.37 11.45
CA TYR A 192 -11.93 -15.71 10.34
C TYR A 192 -11.39 -14.36 10.80
N SER A 193 -10.18 -14.02 10.38
CA SER A 193 -9.62 -12.71 10.65
C SER A 193 -10.33 -11.63 9.81
N THR A 194 -10.31 -10.38 10.27
CA THR A 194 -10.99 -9.26 9.60
C THR A 194 -10.41 -8.93 8.22
N ASP A 195 -9.19 -9.36 7.96
CA ASP A 195 -8.44 -9.19 6.72
C ASP A 195 -8.37 -10.47 5.87
N ALA A 196 -9.19 -11.48 6.21
CA ALA A 196 -9.23 -12.73 5.47
C ALA A 196 -9.72 -12.53 4.03
N TYR A 197 -9.12 -13.28 3.12
CA TYR A 197 -9.64 -13.46 1.76
C TYR A 197 -10.65 -14.59 1.76
N VAL A 198 -11.82 -14.34 1.20
CA VAL A 198 -12.92 -15.31 1.10
C VAL A 198 -13.37 -15.46 -0.34
N GLY A 199 -13.93 -16.62 -0.67
CA GLY A 199 -14.54 -16.85 -1.98
C GLY A 199 -15.73 -15.94 -2.21
N LYS A 200 -15.73 -15.26 -3.36
CA LYS A 200 -16.77 -14.29 -3.75
C LYS A 200 -17.79 -14.88 -4.70
N ASP A 201 -17.40 -15.86 -5.47
CA ASP A 201 -18.26 -16.49 -6.47
C ASP A 201 -17.83 -17.92 -6.78
N GLY A 202 -18.66 -18.68 -7.50
CA GLY A 202 -18.37 -20.00 -8.01
C GLY A 202 -18.01 -21.03 -6.94
N VAL A 203 -17.08 -21.90 -7.29
CA VAL A 203 -16.58 -22.97 -6.40
C VAL A 203 -15.87 -22.38 -5.18
N GLU A 204 -15.12 -21.28 -5.36
CA GLU A 204 -14.45 -20.61 -4.25
C GLU A 204 -15.44 -20.20 -3.17
N TYR A 205 -16.58 -19.60 -3.52
CA TYR A 205 -17.63 -19.24 -2.57
C TYR A 205 -18.34 -20.47 -2.01
N ALA A 206 -18.71 -21.43 -2.86
CA ALA A 206 -19.50 -22.59 -2.44
C ALA A 206 -18.74 -23.52 -1.48
N PHE A 207 -17.41 -23.59 -1.62
CA PHE A 207 -16.54 -24.44 -0.82
C PHE A 207 -15.62 -23.65 0.12
N GLU A 208 -15.89 -22.39 0.39
CA GLU A 208 -15.07 -21.50 1.23
C GLU A 208 -14.66 -22.17 2.56
N THR A 209 -15.58 -22.77 3.27
CA THR A 209 -15.30 -23.41 4.58
C THR A 209 -14.36 -24.61 4.50
N TYR A 210 -14.23 -25.21 3.32
CA TYR A 210 -13.30 -26.31 3.06
C TYR A 210 -11.95 -25.83 2.52
N LEU A 211 -11.97 -24.75 1.73
CA LEU A 211 -10.79 -24.21 1.04
C LEU A 211 -9.98 -23.25 1.92
N HIS A 212 -10.62 -22.60 2.87
CA HIS A 212 -9.98 -21.60 3.76
C HIS A 212 -8.84 -22.19 4.60
N GLY A 213 -8.96 -23.45 5.01
CA GLY A 213 -7.97 -24.09 5.87
C GLY A 213 -8.13 -23.70 7.35
N LYS A 214 -7.02 -23.77 8.08
CA LYS A 214 -6.94 -23.36 9.49
C LYS A 214 -5.68 -22.54 9.71
N ASP A 215 -5.82 -21.42 10.39
CA ASP A 215 -4.68 -20.58 10.76
C ASP A 215 -3.75 -21.33 11.72
N GLY A 216 -2.45 -21.24 11.44
CA GLY A 216 -1.42 -21.72 12.34
C GLY A 216 -1.25 -20.78 13.52
N THR A 217 -0.81 -21.30 14.66
CA THR A 217 -0.38 -20.48 15.80
C THR A 217 1.15 -20.40 15.84
N VAL A 218 1.68 -19.19 15.95
CA VAL A 218 3.09 -18.94 16.23
C VAL A 218 3.20 -18.74 17.74
N GLN A 219 4.04 -19.55 18.41
CA GLN A 219 4.46 -19.27 19.77
C GLN A 219 5.81 -18.53 19.69
N GLU A 220 5.82 -17.29 20.19
CA GLU A 220 7.05 -16.54 20.45
C GLU A 220 7.72 -17.00 21.76
#